data_7a3626cd0fb696e3841dce2929fad679
#
_entry.id   7a3626cd0fb696e3841dce2929fad679
#
_cell.length_a   1.000
_cell.length_b   1.000
_cell.length_c   1.000
_cell.angle_alpha   90.00
_cell.angle_beta   90.00
_cell.angle_gamma   90.00
#
_symmetry.space_group_name_H-M   'P 1'
#
loop_
_entity.id
_entity.type
_entity.pdbx_description
1 polymer ?
#
loop_
_entity_poly.entity_id
_entity_poly.type
_entity_poly.pdbx_seq_one_letter_code
_entity_poly.pdbx_strand_id
1 'polypeptide(L)'
;SSYQMFADDKNVLLHLYYGEKIGEENLSGLIFCTDMGFAGNPEEAGPNRKYSLDALPQEIPGSGVGDFRDDMIEIRHADGSFAADFRFDSFEILDHSYAIPGMPALYDTEEEKGETLVITMTEKASDIVLKLFYGVFEKENVITRAARLENHGETAIELEKMLSLSMDL
;
A
#
# COMPACT_ATOMS: atom_id res chain seq x y z
N SER A 1 18.74 -5.29 3.19
CA SER A 1 17.92 -4.40 2.37
C SER A 1 17.10 -3.45 3.22
N SER A 2 16.67 -2.36 2.63
CA SER A 2 15.72 -1.41 3.23
C SER A 2 14.52 -1.23 2.30
N TYR A 3 13.35 -1.12 2.90
CA TYR A 3 12.11 -0.78 2.24
C TYR A 3 11.48 0.40 3.00
N GLN A 4 11.29 1.52 2.35
CA GLN A 4 10.77 2.73 3.00
C GLN A 4 9.47 3.17 2.33
N MET A 5 8.52 3.54 3.17
CA MET A 5 7.22 4.09 2.80
C MET A 5 6.95 5.37 3.57
N PHE A 6 6.03 6.15 3.07
CA PHE A 6 5.62 7.41 3.65
C PHE A 6 4.11 7.61 3.49
N ALA A 7 3.39 7.85 4.57
CA ALA A 7 2.02 8.33 4.52
C ALA A 7 2.07 9.86 4.48
N ASP A 8 1.56 10.46 3.43
CA ASP A 8 1.56 11.91 3.26
C ASP A 8 0.45 12.61 4.08
N ASP A 9 0.34 13.93 3.95
CA ASP A 9 -0.65 14.76 4.65
C ASP A 9 -2.11 14.50 4.23
N LYS A 10 -2.33 13.68 3.21
CA LYS A 10 -3.64 13.21 2.72
C LYS A 10 -3.86 11.73 2.95
N ASN A 11 -2.98 11.12 3.75
CA ASN A 11 -2.98 9.69 4.06
C ASN A 11 -2.82 8.79 2.84
N VAL A 12 -2.22 9.28 1.75
CA VAL A 12 -1.79 8.42 0.65
C VAL A 12 -0.49 7.74 1.05
N LEU A 13 -0.47 6.42 0.98
CA LEU A 13 0.73 5.64 1.27
C LEU A 13 1.61 5.57 0.01
N LEU A 14 2.81 6.10 0.11
CA LEU A 14 3.77 6.22 -0.98
C LEU A 14 4.97 5.32 -0.76
N HIS A 15 5.43 4.67 -1.82
CA HIS A 15 6.71 3.98 -1.87
C HIS A 15 7.84 4.99 -2.01
N LEU A 16 8.87 4.91 -1.16
CA LEU A 16 10.02 5.82 -1.23
C LEU A 16 11.30 5.15 -1.71
N TYR A 17 11.55 3.94 -1.24
CA TYR A 17 12.81 3.28 -1.51
C TYR A 17 12.72 1.77 -1.29
N TYR A 18 13.36 1.03 -2.17
CA TYR A 18 13.75 -0.35 -1.97
C TYR A 18 15.16 -0.59 -2.52
N GLY A 19 16.04 -1.16 -1.71
CA GLY A 19 17.41 -1.39 -2.15
C GLY A 19 18.33 -1.83 -1.01
N GLU A 20 19.60 -1.47 -1.13
CA GLU A 20 20.61 -1.73 -0.11
C GLU A 20 20.20 -1.12 1.25
N LYS A 21 20.73 -1.70 2.34
CA LYS A 21 20.45 -1.17 3.68
C LYS A 21 20.96 0.27 3.79
N ILE A 22 20.03 1.18 4.09
CA ILE A 22 20.29 2.59 4.38
C ILE A 22 19.91 2.89 5.82
N GLY A 23 20.30 4.06 6.33
CA GLY A 23 19.95 4.54 7.66
C GLY A 23 18.46 5.01 7.76
N GLU A 24 18.20 5.79 8.79
CA GLU A 24 16.87 6.35 9.07
C GLU A 24 16.65 7.70 8.36
N GLU A 25 17.23 7.91 7.19
CA GLU A 25 17.08 9.12 6.41
C GLU A 25 15.64 9.29 5.92
N ASN A 26 15.13 10.49 6.06
CA ASN A 26 13.82 10.83 5.52
C ASN A 26 13.92 11.13 4.01
N LEU A 27 13.46 10.20 3.19
CA LEU A 27 13.49 10.31 1.74
C LEU A 27 12.24 10.97 1.14
N SER A 28 11.28 11.44 1.94
CA SER A 28 10.06 12.07 1.43
C SER A 28 10.30 13.29 0.54
N GLY A 29 11.43 13.96 0.70
CA GLY A 29 11.87 15.06 -0.17
C GLY A 29 12.23 14.64 -1.61
N LEU A 30 12.35 13.34 -1.90
CA LEU A 30 12.59 12.82 -3.24
C LEU A 30 11.30 12.60 -4.04
N ILE A 31 10.13 12.70 -3.39
CA ILE A 31 8.84 12.54 -4.07
C ILE A 31 8.70 13.62 -5.13
N PHE A 32 8.57 13.19 -6.37
CA PHE A 32 8.37 14.08 -7.50
C PHE A 32 6.88 14.42 -7.66
N CYS A 33 6.57 15.71 -7.66
CA CYS A 33 5.24 16.23 -7.91
C CYS A 33 5.24 17.14 -9.14
N THR A 34 4.39 16.85 -10.13
CA THR A 34 4.30 17.64 -11.34
C THR A 34 2.84 17.86 -11.74
N ASP A 35 2.58 18.98 -12.43
CA ASP A 35 1.28 19.20 -13.06
C ASP A 35 1.21 18.37 -14.35
N MET A 36 0.43 17.31 -14.33
CA MET A 36 0.20 16.43 -15.48
C MET A 36 -0.72 17.06 -16.55
N GLY A 37 -1.22 18.26 -16.29
CA GLY A 37 -2.04 19.03 -17.24
C GLY A 37 -3.51 18.65 -17.22
N PHE A 38 -3.85 17.38 -17.30
CA PHE A 38 -5.23 16.89 -17.37
C PHE A 38 -5.51 15.68 -16.45
N ALA A 39 -4.57 15.31 -15.61
CA ALA A 39 -4.78 14.23 -14.65
C ALA A 39 -5.87 14.61 -13.63
N GLY A 40 -6.67 13.63 -13.24
CA GLY A 40 -7.62 13.79 -12.16
C GLY A 40 -6.88 13.94 -10.83
N ASN A 41 -6.93 15.13 -10.24
CA ASN A 41 -6.40 15.33 -8.89
C ASN A 41 -7.49 14.96 -7.87
N PRO A 42 -7.15 14.33 -6.75
CA PRO A 42 -8.14 14.06 -5.70
C PRO A 42 -8.66 15.38 -5.11
N GLU A 43 -9.87 15.36 -4.59
CA GLU A 43 -10.54 16.54 -4.03
C GLU A 43 -9.67 17.23 -2.96
N GLU A 44 -8.97 16.43 -2.16
CA GLU A 44 -8.09 16.93 -1.08
C GLU A 44 -6.88 17.71 -1.59
N ALA A 45 -6.53 17.58 -2.85
CA ALA A 45 -5.48 18.39 -3.46
C ALA A 45 -5.89 19.85 -3.59
N GLY A 46 -7.19 20.14 -3.61
CA GLY A 46 -7.71 21.49 -3.77
C GLY A 46 -7.14 22.18 -5.01
N PRO A 47 -6.55 23.38 -4.88
CA PRO A 47 -5.96 24.11 -6.00
C PRO A 47 -4.57 23.59 -6.41
N ASN A 48 -3.99 22.61 -5.70
CA ASN A 48 -2.65 22.10 -5.99
C ASN A 48 -2.67 21.12 -7.18
N ARG A 49 -2.49 21.65 -8.38
CA ARG A 49 -2.46 20.86 -9.62
C ARG A 49 -1.25 19.94 -9.75
N LYS A 50 -0.23 20.11 -8.90
CA LYS A 50 0.95 19.23 -8.88
C LYS A 50 0.74 17.97 -8.05
N TYR A 51 -0.33 17.90 -7.25
CA TYR A 51 -0.68 16.71 -6.50
C TYR A 51 -1.56 15.82 -7.38
N SER A 52 -0.94 14.86 -8.05
CA SER A 52 -1.64 13.92 -8.93
C SER A 52 -1.27 12.49 -8.54
N LEU A 53 -2.26 11.66 -8.28
CA LEU A 53 -2.05 10.25 -7.96
C LEU A 53 -1.39 9.49 -9.12
N ASP A 54 -1.58 9.95 -10.36
CA ASP A 54 -0.93 9.43 -11.56
C ASP A 54 0.60 9.65 -11.59
N ALA A 55 1.10 10.63 -10.84
CA ALA A 55 2.53 10.95 -10.75
C ALA A 55 3.18 10.46 -9.46
N LEU A 56 2.40 10.20 -8.41
CA LEU A 56 2.92 9.79 -7.11
C LEU A 56 3.21 8.28 -7.09
N PRO A 57 4.32 7.84 -6.47
CA PRO A 57 4.67 6.43 -6.35
C PRO A 57 3.82 5.75 -5.27
N GLN A 58 2.55 5.50 -5.57
CA GLN A 58 1.64 4.88 -4.62
C GLN A 58 2.07 3.45 -4.29
N GLU A 59 2.05 3.11 -3.01
CA GLU A 59 2.30 1.74 -2.54
C GLU A 59 1.19 0.77 -2.97
N ILE A 60 -0.05 1.28 -3.05
CA ILE A 60 -1.25 0.56 -3.49
C ILE A 60 -2.05 1.45 -4.44
N PRO A 61 -1.72 1.47 -5.74
CA PRO A 61 -2.58 2.14 -6.72
C PRO A 61 -3.90 1.37 -6.85
N GLY A 62 -5.00 2.07 -6.59
CA GLY A 62 -6.37 1.56 -6.74
C GLY A 62 -7.05 2.11 -7.98
N SER A 63 -8.09 1.41 -8.45
CA SER A 63 -8.86 1.81 -9.61
C SER A 63 -9.73 3.05 -9.35
N GLY A 64 -9.98 3.85 -10.37
CA GLY A 64 -10.99 4.91 -10.38
C GLY A 64 -10.66 6.17 -9.57
N VAL A 65 -9.40 6.36 -9.13
CA VAL A 65 -8.98 7.46 -8.25
C VAL A 65 -8.13 8.53 -8.94
N GLY A 66 -8.00 8.47 -10.27
CA GLY A 66 -7.20 9.42 -11.06
C GLY A 66 -5.75 8.99 -11.26
N ASP A 67 -5.39 7.78 -10.90
CA ASP A 67 -4.19 7.09 -11.38
C ASP A 67 -4.56 6.31 -12.66
N PHE A 68 -3.83 6.53 -13.74
CA PHE A 68 -4.08 5.87 -15.02
C PHE A 68 -3.06 4.77 -15.34
N ARG A 69 -2.18 4.46 -14.37
CA ARG A 69 -1.28 3.32 -14.44
C ARG A 69 -2.04 2.03 -14.13
N ASP A 70 -1.35 0.90 -14.23
CA ASP A 70 -1.96 -0.39 -13.94
C ASP A 70 -2.29 -0.52 -12.43
N ASP A 71 -3.57 -0.73 -12.12
CA ASP A 71 -4.05 -0.82 -10.76
C ASP A 71 -3.52 -2.08 -10.08
N MET A 72 -3.18 -1.97 -8.80
CA MET A 72 -2.82 -3.11 -7.97
C MET A 72 -4.05 -3.82 -7.40
N ILE A 73 -5.12 -3.07 -7.15
CA ILE A 73 -6.37 -3.58 -6.59
C ILE A 73 -7.56 -3.03 -7.36
N GLU A 74 -8.45 -3.94 -7.79
CA GLU A 74 -9.71 -3.63 -8.46
C GLU A 74 -10.86 -4.31 -7.72
N ILE A 75 -11.81 -3.50 -7.28
CA ILE A 75 -12.99 -3.95 -6.53
C ILE A 75 -14.23 -3.48 -7.28
N ARG A 76 -15.14 -4.40 -7.55
CA ARG A 76 -16.48 -4.06 -8.01
C ARG A 76 -17.42 -4.02 -6.82
N HIS A 77 -18.00 -2.87 -6.56
CA HIS A 77 -19.01 -2.67 -5.53
C HIS A 77 -20.40 -3.14 -5.99
N ALA A 78 -21.32 -3.31 -5.04
CA ALA A 78 -22.67 -3.80 -5.34
C ALA A 78 -23.47 -2.87 -6.27
N ASP A 79 -23.15 -1.60 -6.33
CA ASP A 79 -23.74 -0.61 -7.24
C ASP A 79 -23.10 -0.59 -8.64
N GLY A 80 -22.10 -1.43 -8.87
CA GLY A 80 -21.34 -1.55 -10.12
C GLY A 80 -20.20 -0.57 -10.27
N SER A 81 -19.89 0.26 -9.27
CA SER A 81 -18.70 1.13 -9.28
C SER A 81 -17.40 0.34 -9.08
N PHE A 82 -16.29 0.90 -9.56
CA PHE A 82 -14.96 0.28 -9.51
C PHE A 82 -13.93 1.12 -8.73
N ALA A 83 -14.37 2.11 -7.94
CA ALA A 83 -13.45 2.93 -7.18
C ALA A 83 -12.85 2.16 -6.00
N ALA A 84 -11.54 2.29 -5.80
CA ALA A 84 -10.80 1.69 -4.70
C ALA A 84 -9.78 2.70 -4.15
N ASP A 85 -10.26 3.65 -3.32
CA ASP A 85 -9.45 4.73 -2.74
C ASP A 85 -9.02 4.39 -1.31
N PHE A 86 -7.96 3.59 -1.19
CA PHE A 86 -7.40 3.21 0.09
C PHE A 86 -6.49 4.30 0.68
N ARG A 87 -6.73 4.65 1.94
CA ARG A 87 -5.95 5.64 2.69
C ARG A 87 -5.35 5.01 3.93
N PHE A 88 -4.13 5.43 4.26
CA PHE A 88 -3.45 5.02 5.48
C PHE A 88 -4.29 5.40 6.71
N ASP A 89 -4.46 4.44 7.62
CA ASP A 89 -5.13 4.64 8.91
C ASP A 89 -4.13 4.50 10.06
N SER A 90 -3.48 3.34 10.15
CA SER A 90 -2.60 3.02 11.27
C SER A 90 -1.56 1.98 10.88
N PHE A 91 -0.61 1.75 11.77
CA PHE A 91 0.31 0.63 11.67
C PHE A 91 0.58 -0.01 13.04
N GLU A 92 1.02 -1.25 13.00
CA GLU A 92 1.54 -1.98 14.17
C GLU A 92 2.77 -2.80 13.78
N ILE A 93 3.63 -3.06 14.76
CA ILE A 93 4.80 -3.94 14.58
C ILE A 93 4.60 -5.16 15.48
N LEU A 94 4.64 -6.34 14.86
CA LEU A 94 4.54 -7.63 15.55
C LEU A 94 5.95 -8.20 15.73
N ASP A 95 6.21 -8.83 16.85
CA ASP A 95 7.48 -9.47 17.23
C ASP A 95 7.63 -10.90 16.67
N HIS A 96 6.89 -11.23 15.63
CA HIS A 96 6.88 -12.54 14.97
C HIS A 96 6.55 -12.41 13.48
N SER A 97 6.91 -13.43 12.72
CA SER A 97 6.55 -13.52 11.31
C SER A 97 5.07 -13.81 11.11
N TYR A 98 4.49 -13.25 10.04
CA TYR A 98 3.14 -13.62 9.61
C TYR A 98 3.18 -14.86 8.72
N ALA A 99 2.05 -15.57 8.66
CA ALA A 99 1.85 -16.68 7.74
C ALA A 99 0.45 -16.60 7.11
N ILE A 100 0.37 -16.99 5.84
CA ILE A 100 -0.90 -17.14 5.14
C ILE A 100 -1.24 -18.63 5.11
N PRO A 101 -2.37 -19.07 5.67
CA PRO A 101 -2.75 -20.48 5.68
C PRO A 101 -2.74 -21.10 4.28
N GLY A 102 -2.03 -22.22 4.12
CA GLY A 102 -1.92 -22.96 2.85
C GLY A 102 -0.93 -22.37 1.83
N MET A 103 -0.20 -21.30 2.18
CA MET A 103 0.84 -20.72 1.33
C MET A 103 2.23 -20.97 1.93
N PRO A 104 3.28 -21.04 1.09
CA PRO A 104 4.66 -20.99 1.59
C PRO A 104 4.91 -19.74 2.42
N ALA A 105 5.65 -19.88 3.51
CA ALA A 105 6.02 -18.77 4.37
C ALA A 105 7.44 -18.95 4.90
N LEU A 106 8.07 -17.85 5.31
CA LEU A 106 9.21 -17.90 6.21
C LEU A 106 8.67 -17.96 7.64
N TYR A 107 9.23 -18.85 8.43
CA TYR A 107 8.82 -19.10 9.79
C TYR A 107 9.90 -18.70 10.77
N ASP A 108 9.48 -18.28 11.94
CA ASP A 108 10.39 -18.05 13.06
C ASP A 108 11.10 -19.34 13.43
N THR A 109 12.38 -19.21 13.75
CA THR A 109 13.23 -20.29 14.26
C THR A 109 13.76 -19.95 15.64
N GLU A 110 14.47 -20.90 16.28
CA GLU A 110 15.15 -20.61 17.56
C GLU A 110 16.30 -19.60 17.38
N GLU A 111 16.89 -19.54 16.18
CA GLU A 111 18.05 -18.69 15.87
C GLU A 111 17.64 -17.31 15.31
N GLU A 112 16.45 -17.19 14.73
CA GLU A 112 15.94 -15.96 14.17
C GLU A 112 14.43 -15.88 14.26
N LYS A 113 13.96 -14.72 14.69
CA LYS A 113 12.56 -14.33 14.64
C LYS A 113 12.41 -13.19 13.66
N GLY A 114 11.43 -13.33 12.75
CA GLY A 114 11.03 -12.23 11.90
C GLY A 114 10.20 -11.21 12.68
N GLU A 115 10.25 -9.97 12.26
CA GLU A 115 9.30 -8.94 12.68
C GLU A 115 8.34 -8.65 11.54
N THR A 116 7.10 -8.30 11.85
CA THR A 116 6.11 -7.95 10.84
C THR A 116 5.59 -6.54 11.06
N LEU A 117 5.79 -5.66 10.08
CA LEU A 117 5.05 -4.41 9.99
C LEU A 117 3.69 -4.71 9.35
N VAL A 118 2.61 -4.33 10.03
CA VAL A 118 1.24 -4.38 9.49
C VAL A 118 0.76 -2.95 9.31
N ILE A 119 0.41 -2.58 8.08
CA ILE A 119 -0.20 -1.30 7.76
C ILE A 119 -1.69 -1.53 7.51
N THR A 120 -2.53 -0.79 8.20
CA THR A 120 -3.97 -0.78 8.00
C THR A 120 -4.35 0.42 7.15
N MET A 121 -5.12 0.16 6.09
CA MET A 121 -5.67 1.17 5.20
C MET A 121 -7.19 0.99 5.12
N THR A 122 -7.91 2.09 5.04
CA THR A 122 -9.37 2.09 4.90
C THR A 122 -9.77 2.63 3.53
N GLU A 123 -10.76 2.01 2.92
CA GLU A 123 -11.36 2.53 1.70
C GLU A 123 -12.29 3.70 2.06
N LYS A 124 -12.18 4.78 1.28
CA LYS A 124 -12.77 6.09 1.60
C LYS A 124 -14.30 6.13 1.58
N ALA A 125 -14.92 5.32 0.74
CA ALA A 125 -16.36 5.35 0.47
C ALA A 125 -17.12 4.14 1.00
N SER A 126 -16.42 3.15 1.56
CA SER A 126 -17.01 1.88 2.01
C SER A 126 -16.31 1.34 3.26
N ASP A 127 -16.94 0.37 3.91
CA ASP A 127 -16.39 -0.30 5.10
C ASP A 127 -15.42 -1.44 4.71
N ILE A 128 -14.51 -1.16 3.79
CA ILE A 128 -13.48 -2.11 3.35
C ILE A 128 -12.15 -1.71 3.98
N VAL A 129 -11.46 -2.70 4.54
CA VAL A 129 -10.14 -2.54 5.16
C VAL A 129 -9.12 -3.38 4.40
N LEU A 130 -8.00 -2.79 4.07
CA LEU A 130 -6.85 -3.46 3.48
C LEU A 130 -5.71 -3.47 4.50
N LYS A 131 -5.19 -4.66 4.79
CA LYS A 131 -4.00 -4.82 5.63
C LYS A 131 -2.82 -5.28 4.78
N LEU A 132 -1.73 -4.55 4.85
CA LEU A 132 -0.46 -4.88 4.21
C LEU A 132 0.50 -5.42 5.25
N PHE A 133 1.10 -6.57 4.96
CA PHE A 133 2.05 -7.25 5.84
C PHE A 133 3.43 -7.20 5.20
N TYR A 134 4.42 -6.75 5.95
CA TYR A 134 5.83 -6.76 5.56
C TYR A 134 6.61 -7.51 6.62
N GLY A 135 6.98 -8.76 6.34
CA GLY A 135 7.80 -9.56 7.23
C GLY A 135 9.28 -9.31 6.94
N VAL A 136 10.04 -8.97 7.98
CA VAL A 136 11.47 -8.64 7.87
C VAL A 136 12.29 -9.73 8.55
N PHE A 137 13.21 -10.32 7.79
CA PHE A 137 14.17 -11.33 8.25
C PHE A 137 15.58 -10.79 8.01
N GLU A 138 16.18 -10.24 9.06
CA GLU A 138 17.41 -9.45 8.92
C GLU A 138 18.62 -10.30 8.51
N LYS A 139 18.77 -11.51 9.08
CA LYS A 139 19.90 -12.39 8.77
C LYS A 139 19.86 -12.90 7.33
N GLU A 140 18.69 -13.31 6.86
CA GLU A 140 18.49 -13.75 5.47
C GLU A 140 18.47 -12.58 4.49
N ASN A 141 18.39 -11.34 4.99
CA ASN A 141 18.22 -10.13 4.17
C ASN A 141 16.99 -10.23 3.24
N VAL A 142 15.88 -10.73 3.79
CA VAL A 142 14.62 -10.95 3.07
C VAL A 142 13.53 -10.08 3.66
N ILE A 143 12.73 -9.48 2.78
CA ILE A 143 11.46 -8.84 3.10
C ILE A 143 10.35 -9.60 2.37
N THR A 144 9.42 -10.17 3.12
CA THR A 144 8.22 -10.80 2.56
C THR A 144 7.06 -9.81 2.54
N ARG A 145 6.13 -9.96 1.60
CA ARG A 145 4.96 -9.11 1.50
C ARG A 145 3.70 -9.92 1.26
N ALA A 146 2.62 -9.53 1.94
CA ALA A 146 1.27 -10.02 1.69
C ALA A 146 0.24 -8.90 1.91
N ALA A 147 -0.96 -9.12 1.40
CA ALA A 147 -2.08 -8.23 1.61
C ALA A 147 -3.32 -9.03 1.97
N ARG A 148 -4.19 -8.46 2.81
CA ARG A 148 -5.48 -9.02 3.21
C ARG A 148 -6.56 -7.97 3.09
N LEU A 149 -7.60 -8.28 2.31
CA LEU A 149 -8.78 -7.46 2.17
C LEU A 149 -9.88 -7.98 3.10
N GLU A 150 -10.49 -7.09 3.86
CA GLU A 150 -11.59 -7.37 4.78
C GLU A 150 -12.79 -6.50 4.39
N ASN A 151 -13.94 -7.12 4.12
CA ASN A 151 -15.19 -6.41 3.89
C ASN A 151 -16.00 -6.40 5.18
N HIS A 152 -16.11 -5.25 5.82
CA HIS A 152 -16.91 -5.06 7.05
C HIS A 152 -18.28 -4.47 6.74
N GLY A 153 -18.56 -4.14 5.47
CA GLY A 153 -19.85 -3.62 5.02
C GLY A 153 -20.92 -4.70 4.91
N GLU A 154 -22.18 -4.26 4.77
CA GLU A 154 -23.33 -5.14 4.65
C GLU A 154 -23.52 -5.72 3.24
N THR A 155 -22.88 -5.15 2.23
CA THR A 155 -23.00 -5.54 0.84
C THR A 155 -21.80 -6.36 0.37
N ALA A 156 -22.05 -7.37 -0.47
CA ALA A 156 -20.98 -8.13 -1.08
C ALA A 156 -20.21 -7.26 -2.10
N ILE A 157 -18.92 -7.51 -2.20
CA ILE A 157 -18.04 -6.95 -3.23
C ILE A 157 -17.45 -8.07 -4.08
N GLU A 158 -17.00 -7.75 -5.27
CA GLU A 158 -16.25 -8.66 -6.12
C GLU A 158 -14.81 -8.15 -6.25
N LEU A 159 -13.85 -8.96 -5.79
CA LEU A 159 -12.43 -8.67 -5.93
C LEU A 159 -11.96 -9.18 -7.29
N GLU A 160 -11.79 -8.29 -8.25
CA GLU A 160 -11.42 -8.65 -9.62
C GLU A 160 -9.91 -8.78 -9.80
N LYS A 161 -9.14 -7.97 -9.05
CA LYS A 161 -7.68 -7.99 -9.10
C LYS A 161 -7.10 -7.65 -7.74
N MET A 162 -6.04 -8.37 -7.36
CA MET A 162 -5.21 -8.05 -6.20
C MET A 162 -3.80 -8.55 -6.45
N LEU A 163 -2.89 -7.62 -6.70
CA LEU A 163 -1.47 -7.92 -6.90
C LEU A 163 -0.74 -7.90 -5.56
N SER A 164 0.34 -8.65 -5.46
CA SER A 164 1.14 -8.72 -4.24
C SER A 164 2.11 -7.55 -4.10
N LEU A 165 2.46 -6.88 -5.20
CA LEU A 165 3.42 -5.77 -5.21
C LEU A 165 3.16 -4.89 -6.44
N SER A 166 3.20 -3.57 -6.22
CA SER A 166 3.43 -2.56 -7.27
C SER A 166 4.67 -1.78 -6.88
N MET A 167 5.58 -1.56 -7.80
CA MET A 167 6.83 -0.85 -7.53
C MET A 167 7.24 -0.04 -8.76
N ASP A 168 7.35 1.26 -8.58
CA ASP A 168 7.96 2.18 -9.53
C ASP A 168 9.46 2.27 -9.23
N LEU A 169 10.32 1.89 -10.18
CA LEU A 169 11.78 1.86 -10.06
C LEU A 169 12.44 2.98 -10.87
#